data_883d8333e66c1d92dbc3baf4c2aced30
#
_entry.id   883d8333e66c1d92dbc3baf4c2aced30
#
_cell.length_a   1.000
_cell.length_b   1.000
_cell.length_c   1.000
_cell.angle_alpha   90.00
_cell.angle_beta   90.00
_cell.angle_gamma   90.00
#
_symmetry.space_group_name_H-M   'P 1'
#
loop_
_entity.id
_entity.type
_entity.pdbx_description
1 polymer ?
#
loop_
_entity_poly.entity_id
_entity_poly.type
_entity_poly.pdbx_seq_one_letter_code
_entity_poly.pdbx_strand_id
1 'polypeptide(L)'
;PTQVYGGKCYQMEFLGDVNYPPDTVVKPGETFTKQWRVRNTGTCTWTTDFDVIFVWGDKIGGNGDITKDVKPGEEAILSVPIVAPQTAGTYMGYWMVTDNQGARFGYGTNGDYSLAIKIQVAK
;
A
#
# COMPACT_ATOMS: atom_id res chain seq x y z
N PRO A 1 -17.28 23.15 -4.97
CA PRO A 1 -16.36 23.28 -5.03
C PRO A 1 -15.42 22.77 -5.38
N THR A 2 -15.33 22.67 -5.53
CA THR A 2 -14.64 22.31 -5.80
C THR A 2 -13.59 22.06 -5.67
N GLN A 3 -13.10 21.70 -5.71
CA GLN A 3 -12.06 21.50 -5.53
C GLN A 3 -11.12 21.56 -6.13
N VAL A 4 -10.66 21.75 -6.08
CA VAL A 4 -9.76 22.09 -6.62
C VAL A 4 -8.55 21.56 -6.40
N TYR A 5 -7.57 21.71 -7.03
CA TYR A 5 -6.43 21.09 -6.92
C TYR A 5 -6.46 20.19 -5.92
N GLY A 6 -5.82 19.31 -5.77
CA GLY A 6 -5.83 18.45 -4.71
C GLY A 6 -7.18 18.26 -4.10
N GLY A 7 -8.19 18.75 -4.74
CA GLY A 7 -9.50 18.76 -4.17
C GLY A 7 -10.19 17.41 -4.09
N LYS A 8 -9.53 16.34 -4.48
CA LYS A 8 -10.10 15.00 -4.39
C LYS A 8 -10.16 14.55 -2.94
N CYS A 9 -11.24 13.88 -2.58
CA CYS A 9 -11.41 13.34 -1.25
C CYS A 9 -10.31 12.33 -0.92
N TYR A 10 -10.09 11.37 -1.82
CA TYR A 10 -9.09 10.32 -1.62
C TYR A 10 -7.92 10.56 -2.57
N GLN A 11 -6.80 10.97 -2.01
CA GLN A 11 -5.58 11.19 -2.77
C GLN A 11 -4.37 10.91 -1.89
N MET A 12 -3.34 10.32 -2.47
CA MET A 12 -2.17 9.87 -1.72
C MET A 12 -0.91 10.20 -2.48
N GLU A 13 0.12 10.58 -1.76
CA GLU A 13 1.47 10.72 -2.30
C GLU A 13 2.31 9.58 -1.75
N PHE A 14 3.05 8.89 -2.62
CA PHE A 14 3.98 7.85 -2.21
C PHE A 14 5.31 8.51 -1.86
N LEU A 15 5.79 8.28 -0.63
CA LEU A 15 7.02 8.91 -0.14
C LEU A 15 8.20 7.95 -0.13
N GLY A 16 7.97 6.64 -0.14
CA GLY A 16 9.06 5.68 -0.21
C GLY A 16 8.76 4.36 0.48
N ASP A 17 9.62 3.39 0.20
CA ASP A 17 9.59 2.11 0.89
C ASP A 17 10.30 2.27 2.24
N VAL A 18 9.64 1.86 3.31
CA VAL A 18 10.26 1.89 4.63
C VAL A 18 11.24 0.74 4.77
N ASN A 19 10.86 -0.42 4.22
CA ASN A 19 11.68 -1.62 4.26
C ASN A 19 11.47 -2.41 2.98
N TYR A 20 12.24 -3.47 2.80
CA TYR A 20 12.11 -4.40 1.67
C TYR A 20 11.94 -3.66 0.35
N PRO A 21 12.91 -2.82 -0.05
CA PRO A 21 12.83 -2.13 -1.33
C PRO A 21 12.81 -3.15 -2.48
N PRO A 22 12.44 -2.71 -3.71
CA PRO A 22 12.36 -3.65 -4.83
C PRO A 22 13.60 -4.51 -4.98
N ASP A 23 13.38 -5.78 -5.34
CA ASP A 23 14.42 -6.79 -5.55
C ASP A 23 15.14 -7.26 -4.28
N THR A 24 14.55 -7.00 -3.12
CA THR A 24 15.07 -7.58 -1.88
C THR A 24 15.00 -9.11 -1.96
N VAL A 25 16.10 -9.77 -1.60
CA VAL A 25 16.15 -11.24 -1.60
C VAL A 25 15.65 -11.75 -0.26
N VAL A 26 14.70 -12.69 -0.31
CA VAL A 26 14.12 -13.31 0.89
C VAL A 26 14.20 -14.82 0.76
N LYS A 27 14.03 -15.52 1.87
CA LYS A 27 14.07 -16.99 1.89
C LYS A 27 12.71 -17.56 1.50
N PRO A 28 12.66 -18.78 0.93
CA PRO A 28 11.38 -19.43 0.69
C PRO A 28 10.56 -19.53 1.98
N GLY A 29 9.28 -19.16 1.89
CA GLY A 29 8.37 -19.22 3.03
C GLY A 29 8.59 -18.16 4.11
N GLU A 30 9.52 -17.25 3.92
CA GLU A 30 9.78 -16.21 4.91
C GLU A 30 8.57 -15.32 5.11
N THR A 31 8.26 -15.00 6.38
CA THR A 31 7.16 -14.10 6.71
C THR A 31 7.73 -12.76 7.19
N PHE A 32 7.14 -11.67 6.74
CA PHE A 32 7.58 -10.34 7.16
C PHE A 32 6.44 -9.35 6.94
N THR A 33 6.63 -8.12 7.41
CA THR A 33 5.69 -7.03 7.23
C THR A 33 6.30 -6.02 6.29
N LYS A 34 5.64 -5.81 5.15
CA LYS A 34 6.05 -4.75 4.21
C LYS A 34 5.44 -3.44 4.66
N GLN A 35 6.24 -2.37 4.63
CA GLN A 35 5.78 -1.04 5.02
C GLN A 35 6.11 0.00 3.96
N TRP A 36 5.17 0.89 3.71
CA TRP A 36 5.35 2.04 2.81
C TRP A 36 5.05 3.32 3.57
N ARG A 37 5.79 4.38 3.24
CA ARG A 37 5.49 5.72 3.76
C ARG A 37 4.70 6.49 2.72
N VAL A 38 3.60 7.08 3.13
CA VAL A 38 2.71 7.83 2.26
C VAL A 38 2.24 9.10 2.98
N ARG A 39 1.68 10.03 2.21
CA ARG A 39 1.03 11.23 2.76
C ARG A 39 -0.39 11.30 2.24
N ASN A 40 -1.32 11.69 3.10
CA ASN A 40 -2.69 11.97 2.68
C ASN A 40 -2.73 13.35 2.05
N THR A 41 -2.85 13.39 0.72
CA THR A 41 -2.91 14.64 -0.04
C THR A 41 -4.33 14.98 -0.48
N GLY A 42 -5.31 14.20 -0.04
CA GLY A 42 -6.72 14.45 -0.32
C GLY A 42 -7.34 15.39 0.69
N THR A 43 -8.64 15.56 0.59
CA THR A 43 -9.40 16.44 1.48
C THR A 43 -10.16 15.68 2.56
N CYS A 44 -10.15 14.35 2.50
CA CYS A 44 -10.86 13.51 3.45
C CYS A 44 -9.89 12.76 4.34
N THR A 45 -10.27 12.57 5.61
CA THR A 45 -9.47 11.79 6.56
C THR A 45 -9.61 10.30 6.24
N TRP A 46 -8.49 9.57 6.30
CA TRP A 46 -8.52 8.11 6.25
C TRP A 46 -8.76 7.62 7.68
N THR A 47 -9.89 6.97 7.89
CA THR A 47 -10.26 6.53 9.24
C THR A 47 -9.78 5.10 9.49
N THR A 48 -9.94 4.64 10.73
CA THR A 48 -9.57 3.27 11.08
C THR A 48 -10.48 2.22 10.46
N ASP A 49 -11.54 2.65 9.76
CA ASP A 49 -12.39 1.76 8.96
C ASP A 49 -11.78 1.47 7.58
N PHE A 50 -10.74 2.18 7.21
CA PHE A 50 -10.07 1.96 5.92
C PHE A 50 -9.10 0.78 6.04
N ASP A 51 -8.89 0.08 4.93
CA ASP A 51 -7.96 -1.04 4.86
C ASP A 51 -6.99 -0.86 3.71
N VAL A 52 -5.85 -1.54 3.83
CA VAL A 52 -4.88 -1.66 2.73
C VAL A 52 -5.10 -3.04 2.14
N ILE A 53 -5.56 -3.10 0.90
CA ILE A 53 -6.00 -4.37 0.30
C ILE A 53 -5.15 -4.76 -0.91
N PHE A 54 -4.96 -6.06 -1.05
CA PHE A 54 -4.34 -6.63 -2.25
C PHE A 54 -5.28 -6.43 -3.44
N VAL A 55 -4.76 -5.94 -4.56
CA VAL A 55 -5.60 -5.65 -5.72
C VAL A 55 -5.23 -6.47 -6.95
N TRP A 56 -3.94 -6.77 -7.18
CA TRP A 56 -3.56 -7.64 -8.30
C TRP A 56 -2.09 -8.03 -8.21
N GLY A 57 -1.67 -8.89 -9.13
CA GLY A 57 -0.32 -9.42 -9.13
C GLY A 57 -0.24 -10.74 -8.39
N ASP A 58 0.98 -11.09 -7.95
CA ASP A 58 1.19 -12.32 -7.19
C ASP A 58 0.62 -12.16 -5.79
N LYS A 59 -0.25 -13.09 -5.38
CA LYS A 59 -0.88 -13.02 -4.07
C LYS A 59 0.09 -13.52 -3.00
N ILE A 60 1.01 -12.67 -2.61
CA ILE A 60 2.06 -13.02 -1.65
C ILE A 60 1.82 -12.44 -0.27
N GLY A 61 0.65 -11.89 -0.02
CA GLY A 61 0.34 -11.35 1.29
C GLY A 61 -1.12 -11.06 1.50
N GLY A 62 -1.44 -10.64 2.70
CA GLY A 62 -2.78 -10.31 3.11
C GLY A 62 -3.04 -8.83 3.12
N ASN A 63 -4.18 -8.45 3.67
CA ASN A 63 -4.58 -7.06 3.81
C ASN A 63 -4.07 -6.50 5.14
N GLY A 64 -3.92 -5.17 5.19
CA GLY A 64 -3.56 -4.47 6.41
C GLY A 64 -4.65 -3.48 6.79
N ASP A 65 -4.50 -2.91 7.97
CA ASP A 65 -5.46 -1.96 8.53
C ASP A 65 -4.83 -0.57 8.61
N ILE A 66 -5.71 0.45 8.54
CA ILE A 66 -5.31 1.80 8.96
C ILE A 66 -5.49 1.83 10.47
N THR A 67 -4.40 1.99 11.21
CA THR A 67 -4.43 1.82 12.67
C THR A 67 -4.74 3.09 13.44
N LYS A 68 -4.73 4.23 12.76
CA LYS A 68 -5.14 5.51 13.34
C LYS A 68 -5.61 6.42 12.22
N ASP A 69 -6.41 7.42 12.54
CA ASP A 69 -6.87 8.38 11.55
C ASP A 69 -5.69 9.12 10.93
N VAL A 70 -5.73 9.29 9.61
CA VAL A 70 -4.73 10.02 8.85
C VAL A 70 -5.43 11.22 8.22
N LYS A 71 -5.21 12.40 8.78
CA LYS A 71 -5.87 13.61 8.32
C LYS A 71 -5.18 14.16 7.07
N PRO A 72 -5.86 15.00 6.29
CA PRO A 72 -5.23 15.66 5.16
C PRO A 72 -3.90 16.31 5.56
N GLY A 73 -2.86 16.05 4.78
CA GLY A 73 -1.51 16.57 5.03
C GLY A 73 -0.64 15.70 5.91
N GLU A 74 -1.21 14.72 6.61
CA GLU A 74 -0.44 13.86 7.49
C GLU A 74 0.21 12.70 6.75
N GLU A 75 1.36 12.27 7.25
CA GLU A 75 2.02 11.07 6.75
C GLU A 75 1.57 9.86 7.53
N ALA A 76 1.67 8.70 6.90
CA ALA A 76 1.34 7.43 7.52
C ALA A 76 2.27 6.34 7.01
N ILE A 77 2.45 5.31 7.83
CA ILE A 77 3.12 4.09 7.43
C ILE A 77 2.02 3.05 7.21
N LEU A 78 1.92 2.54 5.99
CA LEU A 78 0.96 1.49 5.65
C LEU A 78 1.70 0.16 5.67
N SER A 79 1.08 -0.86 6.27
CA SER A 79 1.73 -2.15 6.52
C SER A 79 0.84 -3.30 6.07
N VAL A 80 1.45 -4.31 5.45
CA VAL A 80 0.73 -5.54 5.11
C VAL A 80 1.60 -6.75 5.43
N PRO A 81 0.97 -7.87 5.83
CA PRO A 81 1.71 -9.10 6.09
C PRO A 81 2.06 -9.80 4.78
N ILE A 82 3.28 -10.28 4.66
CA ILE A 82 3.76 -10.98 3.47
C ILE A 82 4.25 -12.37 3.86
N VAL A 83 3.97 -13.34 2.99
CA VAL A 83 4.51 -14.69 3.10
C VAL A 83 5.16 -15.00 1.75
N ALA A 84 6.48 -15.13 1.74
CA ALA A 84 7.20 -15.43 0.51
C ALA A 84 6.81 -16.83 0.02
N PRO A 85 6.63 -17.00 -1.31
CA PRO A 85 6.38 -18.34 -1.86
C PRO A 85 7.53 -19.29 -1.58
N GLN A 86 7.24 -20.59 -1.65
CA GLN A 86 8.25 -21.64 -1.45
C GLN A 86 9.16 -21.84 -2.67
N THR A 87 8.69 -21.44 -3.85
CA THR A 87 9.41 -21.63 -5.09
C THR A 87 10.26 -20.41 -5.39
N ALA A 88 11.53 -20.62 -5.73
CA ALA A 88 12.44 -19.53 -6.09
C ALA A 88 11.92 -18.77 -7.31
N GLY A 89 12.14 -17.48 -7.34
CA GLY A 89 11.71 -16.65 -8.46
C GLY A 89 11.46 -15.22 -8.04
N THR A 90 10.97 -14.43 -8.98
CA THR A 90 10.61 -13.03 -8.80
C THR A 90 9.10 -12.93 -8.64
N TYR A 91 8.67 -12.20 -7.62
CA TYR A 91 7.24 -12.03 -7.35
C TYR A 91 6.93 -10.56 -7.12
N MET A 92 5.78 -10.11 -7.64
CA MET A 92 5.30 -8.74 -7.45
C MET A 92 3.83 -8.77 -7.08
N GLY A 93 3.48 -8.05 -6.02
CA GLY A 93 2.09 -7.87 -5.63
C GLY A 93 1.78 -6.40 -5.47
N TYR A 94 0.50 -6.04 -5.57
CA TYR A 94 0.06 -4.65 -5.60
C TYR A 94 -1.09 -4.45 -4.64
N TRP A 95 -1.07 -3.32 -3.93
CA TRP A 95 -2.04 -2.97 -2.90
C TRP A 95 -2.55 -1.56 -3.09
N MET A 96 -3.77 -1.30 -2.63
CA MET A 96 -4.37 0.03 -2.58
C MET A 96 -5.06 0.20 -1.24
N VAL A 97 -5.46 1.43 -0.93
CA VAL A 97 -6.27 1.72 0.24
C VAL A 97 -7.73 1.74 -0.18
N THR A 98 -8.60 1.20 0.66
CA THR A 98 -10.04 1.23 0.43
C THR A 98 -10.75 1.80 1.66
N ASP A 99 -11.85 2.53 1.43
CA ASP A 99 -12.70 2.95 2.52
C ASP A 99 -13.63 1.80 2.92
N ASN A 100 -14.54 2.04 3.87
CA ASN A 100 -15.43 0.99 4.36
C ASN A 100 -16.58 0.67 3.41
N GLN A 101 -16.65 1.35 2.26
CA GLN A 101 -17.68 1.11 1.25
C GLN A 101 -17.09 0.53 -0.04
N GLY A 102 -15.81 0.20 -0.03
CA GLY A 102 -15.16 -0.42 -1.17
C GLY A 102 -14.57 0.53 -2.19
N ALA A 103 -14.57 1.83 -1.94
CA ALA A 103 -13.93 2.79 -2.84
C ALA A 103 -12.42 2.71 -2.64
N ARG A 104 -11.69 2.38 -3.71
CA ARG A 104 -10.25 2.15 -3.67
C ARG A 104 -9.48 3.32 -4.27
N PHE A 105 -8.31 3.57 -3.73
CA PHE A 105 -7.40 4.56 -4.32
C PHE A 105 -5.96 4.19 -4.01
N GLY A 106 -5.08 4.64 -4.87
CA GLY A 106 -3.63 4.52 -4.69
C GLY A 106 -3.01 5.89 -4.81
N TYR A 107 -1.74 5.95 -5.25
CA TYR A 107 -1.05 7.22 -5.38
C TYR A 107 -1.08 7.71 -6.84
N GLY A 108 -0.47 8.85 -7.09
CA GLY A 108 -0.45 9.48 -8.40
C GLY A 108 -1.62 10.44 -8.57
N THR A 109 -1.57 11.21 -9.65
CA THR A 109 -2.53 12.28 -9.92
C THR A 109 -3.98 11.78 -9.94
N ASN A 110 -4.19 10.59 -10.50
CA ASN A 110 -5.54 10.02 -10.63
C ASN A 110 -5.87 9.03 -9.51
N GLY A 111 -4.94 8.81 -8.55
CA GLY A 111 -5.18 7.87 -7.47
C GLY A 111 -5.23 6.42 -7.91
N ASP A 112 -4.65 6.09 -9.07
CA ASP A 112 -4.75 4.75 -9.64
C ASP A 112 -3.43 3.96 -9.65
N TYR A 113 -2.34 4.53 -9.12
CA TYR A 113 -1.09 3.79 -9.00
C TYR A 113 -1.11 2.99 -7.70
N SER A 114 -0.84 1.69 -7.81
CA SER A 114 -0.85 0.78 -6.67
C SER A 114 0.48 0.80 -5.92
N LEU A 115 0.41 0.63 -4.60
CA LEU A 115 1.59 0.36 -3.81
C LEU A 115 2.10 -1.03 -4.21
N ALA A 116 3.40 -1.20 -4.31
CA ALA A 116 3.96 -2.44 -4.84
C ALA A 116 5.01 -3.02 -3.92
N ILE A 117 5.11 -4.37 -3.95
CA ILE A 117 6.26 -5.06 -3.39
C ILE A 117 6.81 -5.97 -4.47
N LYS A 118 8.14 -5.99 -4.62
CA LYS A 118 8.82 -6.88 -5.54
C LYS A 118 9.95 -7.59 -4.78
N ILE A 119 9.88 -8.89 -4.72
CA ILE A 119 10.87 -9.69 -4.00
C ILE A 119 11.48 -10.76 -4.90
N GLN A 120 12.70 -11.16 -4.54
CA GLN A 120 13.38 -12.29 -5.16
C GLN A 120 13.44 -13.40 -4.11
N VAL A 121 12.78 -14.52 -4.38
CA VAL A 121 12.85 -15.67 -3.47
C VAL A 121 14.07 -16.49 -3.85
N ALA A 122 14.97 -16.68 -2.89
CA ALA A 122 16.22 -17.41 -3.09
C ALA A 122 15.96 -18.90 -3.31
N LYS A 123 16.93 -19.52 -3.97
CA LYS A 123 16.88 -20.96 -4.16
C LYS A 123 17.18 -21.72 -2.87
#